data_e61a6bc02bd346e2ab704c275a305df6
#
_entry.id   e61a6bc02bd346e2ab704c275a305df6
#
_cell.length_a   1.000
_cell.length_b   1.000
_cell.length_c   1.000
_cell.angle_alpha   90.00
_cell.angle_beta   90.00
_cell.angle_gamma   90.00
#
_symmetry.space_group_name_H-M   'P 1'
#
loop_
_entity.id
_entity.type
_entity.pdbx_description
1 polymer ?
#
loop_
_entity_poly.entity_id
_entity_poly.type
_entity_poly.pdbx_seq_one_letter_code
_entity_poly.pdbx_strand_id
1 'polypeptide(L)'
;MVDMVEANSVIPLYKQIVRALSDLIANGTYRQGDKLPTEAELIEQFGVSRITVRSAIKEMEDAGLVERARGKGTFVSSDTQMYAADDRESFTHSCQLAGKKASTRVLEMGWDFPSLRDAKFLGVDDTQKVLRSRRLRLVDGKPTMLETNSYSAALSFLEHESLDDSLMAVLDRQGIK
;
A
#
# COMPACT_ATOMS: atom_id res chain seq x y z
N MET A 1 -12.05 -16.06 19.61
CA MET A 1 -10.67 -16.62 19.68
C MET A 1 -10.02 -16.10 18.41
N VAL A 2 -8.98 -15.27 18.55
CA VAL A 2 -8.28 -14.74 17.37
C VAL A 2 -7.40 -15.87 16.84
N ASP A 3 -7.49 -16.18 15.56
CA ASP A 3 -6.68 -17.22 14.93
C ASP A 3 -5.19 -16.90 15.12
N MET A 4 -4.45 -17.87 15.65
CA MET A 4 -3.01 -17.73 15.82
C MET A 4 -2.36 -17.60 14.43
N VAL A 5 -1.44 -16.64 14.31
CA VAL A 5 -0.68 -16.46 13.07
C VAL A 5 0.22 -17.68 12.81
N GLU A 6 0.28 -18.12 11.56
CA GLU A 6 1.07 -19.28 11.14
C GLU A 6 2.45 -18.85 10.64
N ALA A 7 3.51 -19.22 11.38
CA ALA A 7 4.89 -18.89 11.04
C ALA A 7 5.35 -19.50 9.69
N ASN A 8 4.76 -20.62 9.28
CA ASN A 8 5.12 -21.34 8.05
C ASN A 8 4.20 -21.00 6.86
N SER A 9 3.32 -20.03 7.02
CA SER A 9 2.47 -19.55 5.92
C SER A 9 3.29 -18.79 4.88
N VAL A 10 2.85 -18.85 3.62
CA VAL A 10 3.38 -18.03 2.52
C VAL A 10 3.09 -16.54 2.76
N ILE A 11 2.04 -16.24 3.54
CA ILE A 11 1.63 -14.87 3.87
C ILE A 11 2.50 -14.36 5.03
N PRO A 12 3.16 -13.19 4.87
CA PRO A 12 3.96 -12.59 5.94
C PRO A 12 3.17 -12.42 7.25
N LEU A 13 3.80 -12.65 8.40
CA LEU A 13 3.16 -12.60 9.72
C LEU A 13 2.41 -11.27 9.97
N TYR A 14 3.00 -10.14 9.58
CA TYR A 14 2.35 -8.84 9.77
C TYR A 14 1.06 -8.71 8.94
N LYS A 15 0.99 -9.32 7.75
CA LYS A 15 -0.22 -9.36 6.93
C LYS A 15 -1.33 -10.18 7.57
N GLN A 16 -0.98 -11.30 8.20
CA GLN A 16 -1.94 -12.13 8.93
C GLN A 16 -2.54 -11.35 10.12
N ILE A 17 -1.73 -10.55 10.84
CA ILE A 17 -2.21 -9.67 11.92
C ILE A 17 -3.14 -8.58 11.37
N VAL A 18 -2.76 -7.96 10.26
CA VAL A 18 -3.59 -6.96 9.57
C VAL A 18 -4.95 -7.55 9.24
N ARG A 19 -4.99 -8.75 8.64
CA ARG A 19 -6.23 -9.45 8.30
C ARG A 19 -7.08 -9.71 9.54
N ALA A 20 -6.50 -10.32 10.58
CA ALA A 20 -7.20 -10.65 11.82
C ALA A 20 -7.82 -9.40 12.49
N LEU A 21 -7.08 -8.30 12.56
CA LEU A 21 -7.59 -7.05 13.14
C LEU A 21 -8.64 -6.39 12.24
N SER A 22 -8.47 -6.46 10.92
CA SER A 22 -9.45 -5.94 9.95
C SER A 22 -10.79 -6.69 10.02
N ASP A 23 -10.74 -8.01 10.18
CA ASP A 23 -11.94 -8.85 10.36
C ASP A 23 -12.67 -8.50 11.66
N LEU A 24 -11.93 -8.21 12.76
CA LEU A 24 -12.52 -7.77 14.02
C LEU A 24 -13.18 -6.38 13.92
N ILE A 25 -12.65 -5.49 13.09
CA ILE A 25 -13.26 -4.20 12.78
C ILE A 25 -14.51 -4.41 11.91
N ALA A 26 -14.39 -5.22 10.85
CA ALA A 26 -15.48 -5.47 9.90
C ALA A 26 -16.70 -6.14 10.55
N ASN A 27 -16.47 -7.07 11.48
CA ASN A 27 -17.55 -7.76 12.21
C ASN A 27 -18.11 -6.97 13.42
N GLY A 28 -17.58 -5.76 13.67
CA GLY A 28 -18.02 -4.87 14.72
C GLY A 28 -17.53 -5.19 16.13
N THR A 29 -16.56 -6.08 16.29
CA THR A 29 -15.89 -6.34 17.58
C THR A 29 -15.15 -5.07 18.04
N TYR A 30 -14.46 -4.39 17.12
CA TYR A 30 -13.97 -3.03 17.31
C TYR A 30 -14.76 -2.09 16.42
N ARG A 31 -15.36 -1.07 17.03
CA ARG A 31 -16.15 -0.06 16.35
C ARG A 31 -15.33 1.20 16.11
N GLN A 32 -15.83 2.09 15.28
CA GLN A 32 -15.27 3.43 15.08
C GLN A 32 -15.00 4.13 16.41
N GLY A 33 -13.78 4.65 16.60
CA GLY A 33 -13.33 5.30 17.81
C GLY A 33 -12.88 4.38 18.93
N ASP A 34 -13.08 3.06 18.80
CA ASP A 34 -12.61 2.10 19.80
C ASP A 34 -11.09 2.02 19.80
N LYS A 35 -10.54 1.84 21.00
CA LYS A 35 -9.11 1.66 21.19
C LYS A 35 -8.75 0.21 20.88
N LEU A 36 -7.77 0.02 20.00
CA LEU A 36 -7.16 -1.30 19.78
C LEU A 36 -6.24 -1.70 20.95
N PRO A 37 -5.97 -3.00 21.11
CA PRO A 37 -4.97 -3.46 22.05
C PRO A 37 -3.62 -2.78 21.82
N THR A 38 -2.85 -2.59 22.86
CA THR A 38 -1.51 -2.00 22.81
C THR A 38 -0.54 -2.89 22.03
N GLU A 39 0.57 -2.33 21.56
CA GLU A 39 1.62 -3.13 20.90
C GLU A 39 2.07 -4.32 21.78
N ALA A 40 2.14 -4.15 23.11
CA ALA A 40 2.54 -5.22 24.03
C ALA A 40 1.49 -6.34 24.09
N GLU A 41 0.22 -5.98 24.19
CA GLU A 41 -0.90 -6.94 24.18
C GLU A 41 -1.00 -7.68 22.84
N LEU A 42 -0.78 -7.00 21.72
CA LEU A 42 -0.76 -7.64 20.39
C LEU A 42 0.45 -8.59 20.23
N ILE A 43 1.63 -8.25 20.77
CA ILE A 43 2.80 -9.13 20.79
C ILE A 43 2.46 -10.42 21.55
N GLU A 44 1.85 -10.30 22.73
CA GLU A 44 1.45 -11.44 23.54
C GLU A 44 0.37 -12.27 22.87
N GLN A 45 -0.66 -11.62 22.32
CA GLN A 45 -1.82 -12.25 21.69
C GLN A 45 -1.44 -13.06 20.43
N PHE A 46 -0.56 -12.52 19.58
CA PHE A 46 -0.17 -13.15 18.32
C PHE A 46 1.15 -13.94 18.42
N GLY A 47 1.90 -13.85 19.50
CA GLY A 47 3.18 -14.54 19.67
C GLY A 47 4.27 -14.08 18.71
N VAL A 48 4.28 -12.81 18.31
CA VAL A 48 5.19 -12.27 17.28
C VAL A 48 6.12 -11.18 17.81
N SER A 49 7.10 -10.79 17.01
CA SER A 49 8.01 -9.71 17.36
C SER A 49 7.34 -8.33 17.38
N ARG A 50 7.93 -7.38 18.15
CA ARG A 50 7.49 -5.98 18.15
C ARG A 50 7.54 -5.35 16.76
N ILE A 51 8.54 -5.68 15.95
CA ILE A 51 8.69 -5.17 14.60
C ILE A 51 7.50 -5.61 13.73
N THR A 52 7.10 -6.89 13.86
CA THR A 52 5.94 -7.45 13.13
C THR A 52 4.65 -6.72 13.48
N VAL A 53 4.37 -6.49 14.77
CA VAL A 53 3.19 -5.75 15.22
C VAL A 53 3.22 -4.31 14.71
N ARG A 54 4.37 -3.62 14.81
CA ARG A 54 4.50 -2.24 14.34
C ARG A 54 4.30 -2.12 12.83
N SER A 55 4.76 -3.10 12.04
CA SER A 55 4.53 -3.16 10.61
C SER A 55 3.05 -3.35 10.30
N ALA A 56 2.34 -4.22 11.05
CA ALA A 56 0.90 -4.41 10.88
C ALA A 56 0.11 -3.12 11.20
N ILE A 57 0.38 -2.48 12.34
CA ILE A 57 -0.31 -1.25 12.73
C ILE A 57 0.00 -0.12 11.75
N LYS A 58 1.24 -0.02 11.24
CA LYS A 58 1.59 0.97 10.23
C LYS A 58 0.80 0.75 8.93
N GLU A 59 0.70 -0.48 8.47
CA GLU A 59 -0.09 -0.83 7.29
C GLU A 59 -1.56 -0.43 7.45
N MET A 60 -2.16 -0.71 8.62
CA MET A 60 -3.55 -0.32 8.91
C MET A 60 -3.72 1.20 8.98
N GLU A 61 -2.72 1.93 9.50
CA GLU A 61 -2.69 3.39 9.54
C GLU A 61 -2.58 3.96 8.11
N ASP A 62 -1.67 3.43 7.30
CA ASP A 62 -1.49 3.83 5.89
C ASP A 62 -2.77 3.52 5.05
N ALA A 63 -3.54 2.50 5.44
CA ALA A 63 -4.83 2.15 4.85
C ALA A 63 -6.01 2.99 5.40
N GLY A 64 -5.77 3.87 6.38
CA GLY A 64 -6.81 4.68 7.02
C GLY A 64 -7.79 3.90 7.90
N LEU A 65 -7.48 2.65 8.27
CA LEU A 65 -8.32 1.84 9.16
C LEU A 65 -8.15 2.21 10.63
N VAL A 66 -6.98 2.69 10.99
CA VAL A 66 -6.66 3.11 12.37
C VAL A 66 -5.88 4.42 12.37
N GLU A 67 -5.92 5.11 13.49
CA GLU A 67 -5.14 6.32 13.76
C GLU A 67 -4.37 6.20 15.07
N ARG A 68 -3.14 6.74 15.10
CA ARG A 68 -2.31 6.78 16.31
C ARG A 68 -2.47 8.10 17.02
N ALA A 69 -2.90 8.06 18.28
CA ALA A 69 -2.90 9.21 19.18
C ALA A 69 -1.72 9.12 20.14
N ARG A 70 -0.77 10.07 20.01
CA ARG A 70 0.47 10.07 20.81
C ARG A 70 0.16 10.00 22.31
N GLY A 71 0.72 9.02 22.99
CA GLY A 71 0.53 8.77 24.43
C GLY A 71 -0.84 8.17 24.81
N LYS A 72 -1.78 8.04 23.86
CA LYS A 72 -3.14 7.50 24.12
C LYS A 72 -3.33 6.10 23.57
N GLY A 73 -2.70 5.76 22.45
CA GLY A 73 -2.80 4.46 21.82
C GLY A 73 -3.18 4.52 20.34
N THR A 74 -3.64 3.39 19.81
CA THR A 74 -4.16 3.25 18.45
C THR A 74 -5.68 3.07 18.51
N PHE A 75 -6.41 3.76 17.67
CA PHE A 75 -7.87 3.77 17.63
C PHE A 75 -8.37 3.43 16.24
N VAL A 76 -9.54 2.80 16.14
CA VAL A 76 -10.21 2.58 14.86
C VAL A 76 -10.60 3.93 14.26
N SER A 77 -10.19 4.20 13.03
CA SER A 77 -10.41 5.49 12.38
C SER A 77 -11.90 5.79 12.21
N SER A 78 -12.26 7.05 12.42
CA SER A 78 -13.60 7.56 12.15
C SER A 78 -13.79 7.96 10.68
N ASP A 79 -12.72 8.08 9.93
CA ASP A 79 -12.76 8.61 8.57
C ASP A 79 -12.12 7.61 7.59
N THR A 80 -12.97 6.81 6.95
CA THR A 80 -12.57 5.93 5.85
C THR A 80 -12.53 6.74 4.55
N GLN A 81 -11.90 7.91 4.56
CA GLN A 81 -11.68 8.64 3.31
C GLN A 81 -10.64 7.91 2.49
N MET A 82 -11.12 7.11 1.55
CA MET A 82 -10.31 6.69 0.40
C MET A 82 -9.93 7.97 -0.34
N TYR A 83 -8.67 8.38 -0.21
CA TYR A 83 -8.10 9.37 -1.12
C TYR A 83 -8.08 8.75 -2.51
N ALA A 84 -9.11 9.05 -3.30
CA ALA A 84 -9.02 8.92 -4.74
C ALA A 84 -8.05 10.04 -5.17
N ALA A 85 -6.82 9.69 -5.47
CA ALA A 85 -5.96 10.56 -6.24
C ALA A 85 -6.59 10.65 -7.64
N ASP A 86 -7.28 11.74 -7.91
CA ASP A 86 -7.79 12.08 -9.24
C ASP A 86 -6.62 12.65 -10.07
N ASP A 87 -5.58 11.84 -10.24
CA ASP A 87 -4.38 12.20 -11.01
C ASP A 87 -4.52 11.68 -12.45
N ARG A 88 -5.45 12.26 -13.18
CA ARG A 88 -5.61 12.03 -14.64
C ARG A 88 -4.52 12.71 -15.46
N GLU A 89 -3.73 13.58 -14.87
CA GLU A 89 -2.62 14.24 -15.56
C GLU A 89 -1.30 13.49 -15.34
N SER A 90 -0.69 13.06 -16.44
CA SER A 90 0.65 12.47 -16.40
C SER A 90 1.65 13.49 -15.86
N PHE A 91 2.45 13.11 -14.85
CA PHE A 91 3.57 13.93 -14.34
C PHE A 91 4.45 14.48 -15.47
N THR A 92 4.71 13.65 -16.50
CA THR A 92 5.47 14.05 -17.67
C THR A 92 4.78 15.18 -18.44
N HIS A 93 3.46 15.09 -18.60
CA HIS A 93 2.66 16.11 -19.28
C HIS A 93 2.65 17.44 -18.50
N SER A 94 2.43 17.38 -17.19
CA SER A 94 2.47 18.57 -16.33
C SER A 94 3.84 19.28 -16.38
N CYS A 95 4.95 18.51 -16.41
CA CYS A 95 6.28 19.08 -16.58
C CYS A 95 6.45 19.75 -17.95
N GLN A 96 5.95 19.14 -19.03
CA GLN A 96 6.01 19.69 -20.38
C GLN A 96 5.25 21.02 -20.48
N LEU A 97 4.05 21.10 -19.90
CA LEU A 97 3.26 22.33 -19.84
C LEU A 97 4.01 23.45 -19.08
N ALA A 98 4.78 23.06 -18.07
CA ALA A 98 5.62 24.00 -17.31
C ALA A 98 6.98 24.31 -17.97
N GLY A 99 7.23 23.82 -19.22
CA GLY A 99 8.51 24.01 -19.92
C GLY A 99 9.69 23.29 -19.26
N LYS A 100 9.45 22.26 -18.46
CA LYS A 100 10.47 21.50 -17.70
C LYS A 100 10.65 20.12 -18.30
N LYS A 101 11.86 19.55 -18.09
CA LYS A 101 12.18 18.20 -18.53
C LYS A 101 11.90 17.19 -17.41
N ALA A 102 10.91 16.31 -17.61
CA ALA A 102 10.67 15.17 -16.75
C ALA A 102 11.64 14.03 -17.10
N SER A 103 12.08 13.30 -16.09
CA SER A 103 12.75 12.00 -16.24
C SER A 103 12.44 11.11 -15.05
N THR A 104 12.67 9.81 -15.18
CA THR A 104 12.35 8.81 -14.17
C THR A 104 13.54 7.90 -13.97
N ARG A 105 13.73 7.42 -12.76
CA ARG A 105 14.61 6.30 -12.43
C ARG A 105 13.79 5.23 -11.73
N VAL A 106 13.72 4.06 -12.30
CA VAL A 106 13.14 2.89 -11.63
C VAL A 106 14.10 2.45 -10.52
N LEU A 107 13.61 2.43 -9.29
CA LEU A 107 14.36 1.99 -8.12
C LEU A 107 14.13 0.52 -7.83
N GLU A 108 12.88 0.08 -7.94
CA GLU A 108 12.44 -1.29 -7.65
C GLU A 108 11.30 -1.67 -8.60
N MET A 109 11.29 -2.92 -9.03
CA MET A 109 10.20 -3.56 -9.75
C MET A 109 10.11 -5.02 -9.32
N GLY A 110 8.94 -5.51 -8.96
CA GLY A 110 8.78 -6.91 -8.57
C GLY A 110 7.42 -7.24 -8.01
N TRP A 111 7.21 -8.53 -7.75
CA TRP A 111 5.94 -9.07 -7.24
C TRP A 111 5.95 -9.10 -5.71
N ASP A 112 4.93 -8.49 -5.11
CA ASP A 112 4.74 -8.44 -3.66
C ASP A 112 3.27 -8.62 -3.29
N PHE A 113 2.99 -8.88 -2.02
CA PHE A 113 1.61 -8.90 -1.54
C PHE A 113 1.04 -7.48 -1.52
N PRO A 114 -0.23 -7.29 -1.95
CA PRO A 114 -0.85 -5.98 -1.95
C PRO A 114 -0.99 -5.44 -0.52
N SER A 115 -0.96 -4.11 -0.38
CA SER A 115 -1.47 -3.48 0.82
C SER A 115 -3.00 -3.66 0.88
N LEU A 116 -3.61 -3.51 2.06
CA LEU A 116 -5.08 -3.52 2.19
C LEU A 116 -5.74 -2.51 1.24
N ARG A 117 -5.13 -1.34 1.12
CA ARG A 117 -5.58 -0.29 0.21
C ARG A 117 -5.49 -0.74 -1.24
N ASP A 118 -4.34 -1.30 -1.64
CA ASP A 118 -4.13 -1.79 -3.01
C ASP A 118 -5.07 -2.94 -3.34
N ALA A 119 -5.22 -3.92 -2.44
CA ALA A 119 -6.12 -5.05 -2.62
C ALA A 119 -7.57 -4.59 -2.86
N LYS A 120 -8.04 -3.66 -2.02
CA LYS A 120 -9.37 -3.07 -2.16
C LYS A 120 -9.54 -2.28 -3.46
N PHE A 121 -8.55 -1.46 -3.82
CA PHE A 121 -8.59 -0.62 -5.03
C PHE A 121 -8.51 -1.45 -6.31
N LEU A 122 -7.63 -2.44 -6.34
CA LEU A 122 -7.43 -3.33 -7.49
C LEU A 122 -8.46 -4.45 -7.59
N GLY A 123 -9.29 -4.65 -6.54
CA GLY A 123 -10.27 -5.73 -6.48
C GLY A 123 -9.62 -7.12 -6.46
N VAL A 124 -8.45 -7.25 -5.85
CA VAL A 124 -7.71 -8.52 -5.74
C VAL A 124 -7.73 -9.03 -4.30
N ASP A 125 -7.57 -10.36 -4.16
CA ASP A 125 -7.39 -10.97 -2.84
C ASP A 125 -6.03 -10.58 -2.24
N ASP A 126 -5.96 -10.39 -0.92
CA ASP A 126 -4.74 -10.02 -0.21
C ASP A 126 -3.65 -11.11 -0.23
N THR A 127 -4.01 -12.33 -0.65
CA THR A 127 -3.10 -13.46 -0.87
C THR A 127 -2.53 -13.51 -2.29
N GLN A 128 -3.11 -12.74 -3.22
CA GLN A 128 -2.63 -12.65 -4.60
C GLN A 128 -1.55 -11.58 -4.70
N LYS A 129 -0.41 -11.93 -5.29
CA LYS A 129 0.65 -10.96 -5.54
C LYS A 129 0.23 -9.97 -6.62
N VAL A 130 0.68 -8.72 -6.45
CA VAL A 130 0.57 -7.62 -7.41
C VAL A 130 1.97 -7.21 -7.87
N LEU A 131 2.08 -6.72 -9.08
CA LEU A 131 3.33 -6.14 -9.54
C LEU A 131 3.47 -4.75 -8.91
N ARG A 132 4.60 -4.49 -8.25
CA ARG A 132 4.89 -3.20 -7.61
C ARG A 132 6.07 -2.53 -8.26
N SER A 133 5.95 -1.24 -8.52
CA SER A 133 7.08 -0.41 -8.94
C SER A 133 7.32 0.73 -7.96
N ARG A 134 8.60 1.07 -7.76
CA ARG A 134 9.03 2.23 -7.00
C ARG A 134 9.93 3.07 -7.90
N ARG A 135 9.52 4.31 -8.18
CA ARG A 135 10.16 5.17 -9.16
C ARG A 135 10.50 6.52 -8.55
N LEU A 136 11.70 7.01 -8.82
CA LEU A 136 12.11 8.38 -8.51
C LEU A 136 11.85 9.26 -9.74
N ARG A 137 10.99 10.27 -9.57
CA ARG A 137 10.67 11.23 -10.61
C ARG A 137 11.56 12.47 -10.46
N LEU A 138 12.14 12.92 -11.54
CA LEU A 138 13.06 14.05 -11.56
C LEU A 138 12.51 15.13 -12.48
N VAL A 139 12.72 16.39 -12.09
CA VAL A 139 12.45 17.59 -12.90
C VAL A 139 13.77 18.30 -13.12
N ASP A 140 14.16 18.50 -14.37
CA ASP A 140 15.44 19.09 -14.75
C ASP A 140 16.65 18.41 -14.06
N GLY A 141 16.58 17.06 -13.94
CA GLY A 141 17.59 16.24 -13.29
C GLY A 141 17.58 16.25 -11.76
N LYS A 142 16.69 17.03 -11.13
CA LYS A 142 16.57 17.10 -9.65
C LYS A 142 15.49 16.14 -9.14
N PRO A 143 15.78 15.30 -8.13
CA PRO A 143 14.79 14.46 -7.49
C PRO A 143 13.63 15.30 -6.94
N THR A 144 12.41 14.97 -7.32
CA THR A 144 11.22 15.75 -6.97
C THR A 144 10.17 14.91 -6.26
N MET A 145 9.95 13.67 -6.70
CA MET A 145 8.89 12.82 -6.14
C MET A 145 9.33 11.35 -6.13
N LEU A 146 8.96 10.64 -5.07
CA LEU A 146 9.02 9.19 -4.99
C LEU A 146 7.63 8.64 -5.22
N GLU A 147 7.47 7.84 -6.27
CA GLU A 147 6.21 7.24 -6.68
C GLU A 147 6.25 5.73 -6.44
N THR A 148 5.21 5.20 -5.79
CA THR A 148 5.03 3.76 -5.63
C THR A 148 3.68 3.38 -6.19
N ASN A 149 3.68 2.44 -7.15
CA ASN A 149 2.47 1.95 -7.80
C ASN A 149 2.36 0.45 -7.62
N SER A 150 1.11 -0.02 -7.50
CA SER A 150 0.75 -1.43 -7.51
C SER A 150 -0.17 -1.70 -8.70
N TYR A 151 0.12 -2.75 -9.44
CA TYR A 151 -0.62 -3.14 -10.64
C TYR A 151 -1.18 -4.55 -10.48
N SER A 152 -2.38 -4.77 -11.00
CA SER A 152 -2.94 -6.12 -11.07
C SER A 152 -2.12 -7.01 -12.02
N ALA A 153 -2.27 -8.33 -11.92
CA ALA A 153 -1.59 -9.30 -12.79
C ALA A 153 -1.90 -9.08 -14.29
N ALA A 154 -3.02 -8.42 -14.63
CA ALA A 154 -3.34 -8.05 -16.00
C ALA A 154 -2.31 -7.12 -16.64
N LEU A 155 -1.55 -6.38 -15.83
CA LEU A 155 -0.48 -5.48 -16.27
C LEU A 155 0.93 -6.07 -16.04
N SER A 156 1.05 -7.39 -15.97
CA SER A 156 2.34 -8.09 -15.75
C SER A 156 3.39 -7.79 -16.81
N PHE A 157 3.00 -7.43 -18.03
CA PHE A 157 3.91 -7.04 -19.09
C PHE A 157 4.81 -5.85 -18.71
N LEU A 158 4.35 -4.98 -17.77
CA LEU A 158 5.13 -3.85 -17.28
C LEU A 158 6.45 -4.27 -16.61
N GLU A 159 6.57 -5.52 -16.14
CA GLU A 159 7.82 -6.06 -15.59
C GLU A 159 8.95 -6.07 -16.61
N HIS A 160 8.61 -6.14 -17.89
CA HIS A 160 9.56 -6.23 -19.01
C HIS A 160 9.64 -4.94 -19.84
N GLU A 161 8.89 -3.90 -19.44
CA GLU A 161 8.89 -2.61 -20.11
C GLU A 161 9.80 -1.60 -19.41
N SER A 162 10.42 -0.70 -20.17
CA SER A 162 11.11 0.45 -19.58
C SER A 162 10.10 1.44 -19.06
N LEU A 163 10.14 1.69 -17.75
CA LEU A 163 9.33 2.71 -17.08
C LEU A 163 10.14 3.98 -16.75
N ASP A 164 11.24 4.21 -17.46
CA ASP A 164 12.12 5.37 -17.29
C ASP A 164 11.48 6.67 -17.77
N ASP A 165 10.44 6.56 -18.60
CA ASP A 165 9.66 7.70 -19.11
C ASP A 165 8.23 7.71 -18.52
N SER A 166 7.25 7.93 -19.37
CA SER A 166 5.85 7.99 -18.99
C SER A 166 5.23 6.61 -18.96
N LEU A 167 4.72 6.19 -17.79
CA LEU A 167 3.88 5.01 -17.68
C LEU A 167 2.67 5.06 -18.62
N MET A 168 2.04 6.23 -18.71
CA MET A 168 0.87 6.41 -19.59
C MET A 168 1.23 6.13 -21.05
N ALA A 169 2.41 6.56 -21.51
CA ALA A 169 2.86 6.26 -22.87
C ALA A 169 3.11 4.75 -23.10
N VAL A 170 3.50 4.02 -22.06
CA VAL A 170 3.63 2.54 -22.13
C VAL A 170 2.25 1.90 -22.23
N LEU A 171 1.29 2.33 -21.42
CA LEU A 171 -0.09 1.83 -21.44
C LEU A 171 -0.79 2.14 -22.76
N ASP A 172 -0.63 3.36 -23.29
CA ASP A 172 -1.19 3.77 -24.57
C ASP A 172 -0.71 2.91 -25.74
N ARG A 173 0.60 2.54 -25.75
CA ARG A 173 1.16 1.62 -26.78
C ARG A 173 0.51 0.25 -26.74
N GLN A 174 0.03 -0.18 -25.58
CA GLN A 174 -0.68 -1.45 -25.38
C GLN A 174 -2.21 -1.31 -25.56
N GLY A 175 -2.70 -0.12 -25.94
CA GLY A 175 -4.13 0.15 -26.13
C GLY A 175 -4.93 0.20 -24.82
N ILE A 176 -4.27 0.37 -23.69
CA ILE A 176 -4.88 0.48 -22.36
C ILE A 176 -5.11 1.97 -22.08
N LYS A 177 -6.38 2.32 -21.84
CA LYS A 177 -6.83 3.70 -21.58
C LYS A 177 -7.28 3.87 -20.13
#